data_4328e58353a4995443ca8f9a51d1d951
#
_entry.id   4328e58353a4995443ca8f9a51d1d951
#
_cell.length_a   1.000
_cell.length_b   1.000
_cell.length_c   1.000
_cell.angle_alpha   90.00
_cell.angle_beta   90.00
_cell.angle_gamma   90.00
#
_symmetry.space_group_name_H-M   'P 1'
#
loop_
_entity.id
_entity.type
_entity.pdbx_description
1 polymer ?
#
loop_
_entity_poly.entity_id
_entity_poly.type
_entity_poly.pdbx_seq_one_letter_code
_entity_poly.pdbx_strand_id
1 'polypeptide(L)'
;MYGIRHYLTADEKDVYLDWVRKLRDVTARIAIDRRVNRVETGNLGDHKPCRDGVWELRIHVGAGYRVYYAIAGKEIVLLLCGGDKRTQSADVDRACEYWQDWQRRIDDER
;
A
#
# COMPACT_ATOMS: atom_id res chain seq x y z
N MET A 1 -14.76 -7.95 5.32
CA MET A 1 -14.54 -6.50 5.18
C MET A 1 -13.24 -6.12 5.86
N TYR A 2 -12.55 -5.13 5.30
CA TYR A 2 -11.30 -4.66 5.86
C TYR A 2 -11.41 -3.21 6.27
N GLY A 3 -10.79 -2.84 7.38
CA GLY A 3 -10.48 -1.45 7.67
C GLY A 3 -9.23 -1.05 6.90
N ILE A 4 -9.17 0.18 6.41
CA ILE A 4 -8.00 0.70 5.72
C ILE A 4 -7.25 1.63 6.67
N ARG A 5 -5.94 1.40 6.82
CA ARG A 5 -5.05 2.29 7.56
C ARG A 5 -3.83 2.60 6.71
N HIS A 6 -3.23 3.74 6.94
CA HIS A 6 -1.99 4.13 6.28
C HIS A 6 -0.82 3.97 7.24
N TYR A 7 0.25 3.37 6.75
CA TYR A 7 1.50 3.34 7.48
C TYR A 7 2.05 4.77 7.58
N LEU A 8 2.44 5.17 8.77
CA LEU A 8 3.13 6.43 9.01
C LEU A 8 4.55 6.16 9.49
N THR A 9 5.51 6.87 8.94
CA THR A 9 6.90 6.78 9.41
C THR A 9 7.02 7.31 10.85
N ALA A 10 8.20 7.18 11.45
CA ALA A 10 8.45 7.72 12.79
C ALA A 10 8.21 9.24 12.83
N ASP A 11 8.41 9.93 11.70
CA ASP A 11 8.15 11.38 11.56
C ASP A 11 6.70 11.68 11.22
N GLU A 12 5.81 10.68 11.31
CA GLU A 12 4.39 10.80 10.99
C GLU A 12 4.12 11.12 9.51
N LYS A 13 5.04 10.76 8.63
CA LYS A 13 4.87 10.92 7.19
C LYS A 13 4.03 9.78 6.62
N ASP A 14 2.97 10.12 5.88
CA ASP A 14 2.11 9.17 5.18
C ASP A 14 2.69 8.94 3.78
N VAL A 15 3.47 7.87 3.63
CA VAL A 15 4.21 7.59 2.40
C VAL A 15 3.27 7.31 1.23
N TYR A 16 2.24 6.50 1.44
CA TYR A 16 1.25 6.20 0.41
C TYR A 16 0.54 7.46 -0.08
N LEU A 17 0.01 8.24 0.86
CA LEU A 17 -0.77 9.43 0.52
C LEU A 17 0.09 10.48 -0.21
N ASP A 18 1.32 10.67 0.24
CA ASP A 18 2.26 11.59 -0.42
C ASP A 18 2.52 11.16 -1.86
N TRP A 19 2.70 9.85 -2.07
CA TRP A 19 2.93 9.32 -3.41
C TRP A 19 1.74 9.56 -4.33
N VAL A 20 0.52 9.21 -3.89
CA VAL A 20 -0.66 9.33 -4.74
C VAL A 20 -0.99 10.79 -5.06
N ARG A 21 -0.78 11.70 -4.11
CA ARG A 21 -1.01 13.13 -4.31
C ARG A 21 -0.07 13.76 -5.32
N LYS A 22 1.15 13.23 -5.45
CA LYS A 22 2.16 13.73 -6.38
C LYS A 22 2.01 13.20 -7.79
N LEU A 23 1.14 12.23 -8.01
CA LEU A 23 0.90 11.70 -9.35
C LEU A 23 0.24 12.77 -10.22
N ARG A 24 0.85 13.04 -11.37
CA ARG A 24 0.32 14.01 -12.33
C ARG A 24 -0.88 13.49 -13.12
N ASP A 25 -0.94 12.18 -13.30
CA ASP A 25 -2.01 11.51 -14.03
C ASP A 25 -3.26 11.44 -13.14
N VAL A 26 -4.20 12.35 -13.40
CA VAL A 26 -5.46 12.44 -12.63
C VAL A 26 -6.30 11.18 -12.80
N THR A 27 -6.33 10.61 -14.01
CA THR A 27 -7.05 9.37 -14.28
C THR A 27 -6.49 8.23 -13.42
N ALA A 28 -5.17 8.16 -13.29
CA ALA A 28 -4.52 7.16 -12.45
C ALA A 28 -4.86 7.36 -10.97
N ARG A 29 -4.86 8.60 -10.49
CA ARG A 29 -5.21 8.89 -9.09
C ARG A 29 -6.62 8.43 -8.76
N ILE A 30 -7.57 8.70 -9.65
CA ILE A 30 -8.96 8.26 -9.48
C ILE A 30 -9.05 6.74 -9.48
N ALA A 31 -8.35 6.07 -10.41
CA ALA A 31 -8.35 4.62 -10.50
C ALA A 31 -7.77 3.97 -9.23
N ILE A 32 -6.69 4.54 -8.70
CA ILE A 32 -6.06 4.06 -7.46
C ILE A 32 -7.04 4.20 -6.28
N ASP A 33 -7.66 5.37 -6.14
CA ASP A 33 -8.63 5.61 -5.06
C ASP A 33 -9.79 4.63 -5.13
N ARG A 34 -10.32 4.37 -6.31
CA ARG A 34 -11.41 3.42 -6.49
C ARG A 34 -10.99 1.99 -6.11
N ARG A 35 -9.79 1.60 -6.47
CA ARG A 35 -9.28 0.26 -6.13
C ARG A 35 -9.12 0.09 -4.63
N VAL A 36 -8.56 1.09 -3.96
CA VAL A 36 -8.39 1.08 -2.51
C VAL A 36 -9.75 1.04 -1.82
N ASN A 37 -10.71 1.84 -2.28
CA ASN A 37 -12.05 1.86 -1.69
C ASN A 37 -12.76 0.51 -1.80
N ARG A 38 -12.57 -0.24 -2.89
CA ARG A 38 -13.14 -1.58 -3.05
C ARG A 38 -12.59 -2.58 -2.03
N VAL A 39 -11.37 -2.38 -1.58
CA VAL A 39 -10.76 -3.27 -0.59
C VAL A 39 -11.57 -3.28 0.72
N GLU A 40 -12.14 -2.16 1.10
CA GLU A 40 -12.99 -2.07 2.30
C GLU A 40 -14.17 -3.04 2.25
N THR A 41 -14.67 -3.34 1.06
CA THR A 41 -15.79 -4.29 0.88
C THR A 41 -15.32 -5.74 0.77
N GLY A 42 -14.02 -6.00 0.89
CA GLY A 42 -13.44 -7.32 0.76
C GLY A 42 -13.01 -7.67 -0.66
N ASN A 43 -13.19 -6.75 -1.62
CA ASN A 43 -12.80 -6.98 -3.01
C ASN A 43 -11.37 -6.50 -3.25
N LEU A 44 -10.41 -7.43 -3.22
CA LEU A 44 -9.00 -7.12 -3.47
C LEU A 44 -8.68 -6.95 -4.96
N GLY A 45 -9.52 -7.49 -5.84
CA GLY A 45 -9.30 -7.39 -7.28
C GLY A 45 -7.99 -8.06 -7.71
N ASP A 46 -7.28 -7.45 -8.65
CA ASP A 46 -5.99 -7.97 -9.11
C ASP A 46 -4.90 -7.67 -8.07
N HIS A 47 -4.55 -8.69 -7.31
CA HIS A 47 -3.56 -8.60 -6.25
C HIS A 47 -2.62 -9.79 -6.29
N LYS A 48 -1.44 -9.63 -5.74
CA LYS A 48 -0.40 -10.66 -5.79
C LYS A 48 0.52 -10.54 -4.58
N PRO A 49 0.94 -11.69 -3.99
CA PRO A 49 1.96 -11.62 -2.94
C PRO A 49 3.31 -11.23 -3.51
N CYS A 50 4.05 -10.42 -2.78
CA CYS A 50 5.43 -10.06 -3.11
C CYS A 50 6.40 -10.92 -2.31
N ARG A 51 6.66 -10.56 -1.05
CA ARG A 51 7.46 -11.33 -0.10
C ARG A 51 7.26 -10.78 1.31
N ASP A 52 7.61 -11.57 2.31
CA ASP A 52 7.66 -11.15 3.73
C ASP A 52 6.37 -10.55 4.25
N GLY A 53 5.22 -11.03 3.74
CA GLY A 53 3.91 -10.54 4.16
C GLY A 53 3.43 -9.31 3.40
N VAL A 54 4.19 -8.81 2.46
CA VAL A 54 3.80 -7.68 1.61
C VAL A 54 3.12 -8.19 0.34
N TRP A 55 2.03 -7.53 -0.01
CA TRP A 55 1.23 -7.80 -1.20
C TRP A 55 1.18 -6.55 -2.07
N GLU A 56 0.80 -6.71 -3.33
CA GLU A 56 0.55 -5.59 -4.23
C GLU A 56 -0.87 -5.63 -4.80
N LEU A 57 -1.50 -4.46 -4.88
CA LEU A 57 -2.67 -4.24 -5.73
C LEU A 57 -2.14 -3.69 -7.05
N ARG A 58 -2.54 -4.29 -8.15
CA ARG A 58 -2.12 -3.84 -9.49
C ARG A 58 -3.22 -3.05 -10.14
N ILE A 59 -2.89 -1.86 -10.60
CA ILE A 59 -3.82 -0.94 -11.28
C ILE A 59 -3.32 -0.75 -12.70
N HIS A 60 -4.03 -1.32 -13.67
CA HIS A 60 -3.64 -1.35 -15.08
C HIS A 60 -4.08 -0.10 -15.82
N VAL A 61 -3.55 1.04 -15.44
CA VAL A 61 -3.82 2.35 -16.03
C VAL A 61 -2.48 3.05 -16.25
N GLY A 62 -2.32 3.71 -17.38
CA GLY A 62 -1.13 4.49 -17.69
C GLY A 62 0.16 3.68 -17.54
N ALA A 63 1.07 4.14 -16.71
CA ALA A 63 2.37 3.51 -16.50
C ALA A 63 2.32 2.15 -15.77
N GLY A 64 1.14 1.72 -15.34
CA GLY A 64 0.98 0.51 -14.57
C GLY A 64 1.37 0.72 -13.11
N TYR A 65 0.39 1.10 -12.29
CA TYR A 65 0.64 1.48 -10.89
C TYR A 65 0.42 0.29 -9.95
N ARG A 66 1.10 0.37 -8.80
CA ARG A 66 0.97 -0.63 -7.75
C ARG A 66 0.86 0.04 -6.40
N VAL A 67 -0.03 -0.51 -5.55
CA VAL A 67 -0.12 -0.12 -4.15
C VAL A 67 0.30 -1.31 -3.32
N TYR A 68 1.31 -1.11 -2.47
CA TYR A 68 1.85 -2.17 -1.62
C TYR A 68 1.20 -2.11 -0.25
N TYR A 69 0.79 -3.27 0.25
CA TYR A 69 0.06 -3.35 1.50
C TYR A 69 0.43 -4.64 2.26
N ALA A 70 0.07 -4.65 3.54
CA ALA A 70 0.11 -5.86 4.36
C ALA A 70 -1.20 -5.97 5.11
N ILE A 71 -1.55 -7.17 5.54
CA ILE A 71 -2.74 -7.39 6.36
C ILE A 71 -2.29 -7.45 7.81
N ALA A 72 -2.73 -6.47 8.59
CA ALA A 72 -2.40 -6.38 10.01
C ALA A 72 -3.53 -7.04 10.80
N GLY A 73 -3.19 -8.10 11.53
CA GLY A 73 -4.20 -8.92 12.18
C GLY A 73 -5.08 -9.62 11.15
N LYS A 74 -6.40 -9.55 11.29
CA LYS A 74 -7.33 -10.22 10.40
C LYS A 74 -8.15 -9.26 9.54
N GLU A 75 -8.22 -8.00 9.91
CA GLU A 75 -9.23 -7.08 9.38
C GLU A 75 -8.68 -5.77 8.84
N ILE A 76 -7.39 -5.51 9.00
CA ILE A 76 -6.81 -4.22 8.61
C ILE A 76 -5.87 -4.41 7.42
N VAL A 77 -6.15 -3.67 6.36
CA VAL A 77 -5.24 -3.50 5.23
C VAL A 77 -4.40 -2.26 5.50
N LEU A 78 -3.11 -2.45 5.69
CA LEU A 78 -2.17 -1.38 5.97
C LEU A 78 -1.49 -0.97 4.66
N LEU A 79 -1.78 0.24 4.17
CA LEU A 79 -1.18 0.77 2.95
C LEU A 79 0.23 1.28 3.27
N LEU A 80 1.22 0.73 2.61
CA LEU A 80 2.64 0.97 2.90
C LEU A 80 3.26 2.03 1.99
N CYS A 81 3.13 1.85 0.70
CA CYS A 81 3.64 2.79 -0.30
C CYS A 81 3.07 2.44 -1.66
N GLY A 82 3.46 3.18 -2.67
CA GLY A 82 3.06 2.92 -4.05
C GLY A 82 4.17 3.24 -5.02
N GLY A 83 3.97 2.85 -6.27
CA GLY A 83 4.90 3.08 -7.36
C GLY A 83 4.35 2.59 -8.68
N ASP A 84 5.23 2.52 -9.67
CA ASP A 84 4.87 2.00 -10.99
C ASP A 84 5.76 0.79 -11.35
N LYS A 85 5.59 0.27 -12.55
CA LYS A 85 6.35 -0.86 -13.06
C LYS A 85 7.87 -0.66 -12.99
N ARG A 86 8.35 0.56 -13.23
CA ARG A 86 9.78 0.86 -13.33
C ARG A 86 10.49 0.79 -11.99
N THR A 87 9.77 1.09 -10.91
CA THR A 87 10.35 1.18 -9.57
C THR A 87 10.00 0.00 -8.68
N GLN A 88 9.41 -1.04 -9.24
CA GLN A 88 8.83 -2.17 -8.50
C GLN A 88 9.78 -2.81 -7.48
N SER A 89 11.00 -3.12 -7.88
CA SER A 89 11.95 -3.81 -6.98
C SER A 89 12.29 -2.96 -5.75
N ALA A 90 12.60 -1.69 -5.96
CA ALA A 90 12.92 -0.77 -4.87
C ALA A 90 11.70 -0.53 -3.97
N ASP A 91 10.51 -0.43 -4.58
CA ASP A 91 9.27 -0.18 -3.83
C ASP A 91 8.91 -1.37 -2.95
N VAL A 92 9.10 -2.60 -3.43
CA VAL A 92 8.88 -3.81 -2.62
C VAL A 92 9.83 -3.83 -1.41
N ASP A 93 11.12 -3.48 -1.63
CA ASP A 93 12.10 -3.43 -0.54
C ASP A 93 11.66 -2.43 0.53
N ARG A 94 11.24 -1.24 0.12
CA ARG A 94 10.76 -0.21 1.06
C ARG A 94 9.50 -0.66 1.79
N ALA A 95 8.56 -1.27 1.07
CA ALA A 95 7.33 -1.77 1.66
C ALA A 95 7.62 -2.82 2.75
N CYS A 96 8.58 -3.71 2.51
CA CYS A 96 8.99 -4.69 3.51
C CYS A 96 9.58 -4.03 4.75
N GLU A 97 10.42 -3.00 4.57
CA GLU A 97 10.99 -2.24 5.69
C GLU A 97 9.89 -1.55 6.50
N TYR A 98 8.92 -0.93 5.84
CA TYR A 98 7.80 -0.26 6.51
C TYR A 98 6.93 -1.25 7.27
N TRP A 99 6.67 -2.41 6.70
CA TRP A 99 5.90 -3.46 7.36
C TRP A 99 6.61 -3.96 8.62
N GLN A 100 7.92 -4.20 8.54
CA GLN A 100 8.72 -4.60 9.70
C GLN A 100 8.72 -3.52 10.78
N ASP A 101 8.87 -2.26 10.40
CA ASP A 101 8.84 -1.13 11.33
C ASP A 101 7.50 -1.04 12.06
N TRP A 102 6.40 -1.18 11.31
CA TRP A 102 5.07 -1.15 11.91
C TRP A 102 4.89 -2.27 12.93
N GLN A 103 5.32 -3.48 12.58
CA GLN A 103 5.23 -4.63 13.47
C GLN A 103 6.05 -4.45 14.75
N ARG A 104 7.26 -3.91 14.64
CA ARG A 104 8.10 -3.60 15.81
C ARG A 104 7.45 -2.59 16.73
N ARG A 105 6.86 -1.54 16.17
CA ARG A 105 6.21 -0.49 16.96
C ARG A 105 4.99 -1.02 17.69
N ILE A 106 4.21 -1.88 17.06
CA ILE A 106 3.06 -2.51 17.71
C ILE A 106 3.51 -3.42 18.85
N ASP A 107 4.57 -4.20 18.67
CA ASP A 107 5.12 -5.06 19.72
C ASP A 107 5.65 -4.23 20.90
N ASP A 108 6.31 -3.11 20.62
CA ASP A 108 6.84 -2.22 21.65
C ASP A 108 5.75 -1.57 22.51
N GLU A 109 4.54 -1.39 21.94
CA GLU A 109 3.40 -0.81 22.63
C GLU A 109 2.72 -1.80 23.60
N ARG A 110 3.07 -3.05 23.54
CA ARG A 110 2.53 -4.06 24.46
C ARG A 110 3.30 -4.03 25.79
#